data_13e177769153deb2246058ad12f0a045
#
_entry.id   13e177769153deb2246058ad12f0a045
#
_cell.length_a   1.000
_cell.length_b   1.000
_cell.length_c   1.000
_cell.angle_alpha   90.00
_cell.angle_beta   90.00
_cell.angle_gamma   90.00
#
_symmetry.space_group_name_H-M   'P 1'
#
loop_
_entity.id
_entity.type
_entity.pdbx_description
1 polymer ?
#
loop_
_entity_poly.entity_id
_entity_poly.type
_entity_poly.pdbx_seq_one_letter_code
_entity_poly.pdbx_strand_id
1 'polypeptide(L)'
;MAFRGFDAAKLSTLANDLDTLGRNSGTLHSRLAALLTTVQQNLPPGQSASRNPDLQDLVGDLVPMPFFGRRRLPGSLGGELGDMQASMKRRIKQLEGLQELERRGYPVSDGTLFLDEQPPDPKKIDDALRHLQELQGKDFGTNGNRDDLEKISGELDGLTAGELDALMTKASPKDLAFYNQLLTNTDDSLLNPFDENGLPEDRRRDTLSRMLAKISPENVPKFQAAFPGMQPTFTNTGAYEDGGNDQNGQSNNGIHWATPGDPLFKDGVSADDINQHQFGDCWYVASLAGLAQKDPKFVQDGIKQNPNGTVSVRVWDKDGNYQWVTMTADLPTDQNGNPISTYGNGESWPAYYEKAFALVYSDDGDGERGYGGIEGDDPKKSAPYLTGKEGDDLTTGGFLGLGEHDDKNIQSLKKAFDSGKVVTVSTPDDESLEKNHPPEWEPSYCTNHAYYVRGFTADGKIILGNPWGSSYPPITVSQDQFDKYFQGPEAFDVP
;
A
#
# COMPACT_ATOMS: atom_id res chain seq x y z
N MET A 1 27.78 -1.55 -8.49
CA MET A 1 29.21 -1.37 -8.03
C MET A 1 29.53 0.02 -7.47
N ALA A 2 28.59 0.94 -7.36
CA ALA A 2 28.90 2.32 -6.91
C ALA A 2 29.12 2.47 -5.39
N PHE A 3 28.61 1.58 -4.56
CA PHE A 3 28.72 1.67 -3.09
C PHE A 3 29.89 0.87 -2.47
N ARG A 4 30.59 0.05 -3.25
CA ARG A 4 31.74 -0.73 -2.79
C ARG A 4 32.98 0.11 -2.43
N GLY A 5 32.90 1.44 -2.58
CA GLY A 5 33.92 2.39 -2.18
C GLY A 5 33.86 2.89 -0.74
N PHE A 6 32.88 2.42 0.07
CA PHE A 6 32.84 2.76 1.49
C PHE A 6 33.89 1.95 2.26
N ASP A 7 34.90 2.67 2.73
CA ASP A 7 35.93 2.14 3.60
C ASP A 7 35.37 2.11 5.04
N ALA A 8 35.06 0.90 5.53
CA ALA A 8 34.54 0.70 6.87
C ALA A 8 35.46 1.31 7.95
N ALA A 9 36.78 1.33 7.71
CA ALA A 9 37.73 1.94 8.61
C ALA A 9 37.59 3.48 8.66
N LYS A 10 37.36 4.12 7.50
CA LYS A 10 37.09 5.57 7.44
C LYS A 10 35.79 5.96 8.10
N LEU A 11 34.73 5.15 7.90
CA LEU A 11 33.44 5.34 8.57
C LEU A 11 33.54 5.14 10.06
N SER A 12 34.34 4.17 10.54
CA SER A 12 34.60 3.95 11.95
C SER A 12 35.38 5.12 12.58
N THR A 13 36.33 5.68 11.83
CA THR A 13 37.05 6.90 12.24
C THR A 13 36.07 8.06 12.38
N LEU A 14 35.22 8.30 11.39
CA LEU A 14 34.21 9.36 11.45
C LEU A 14 33.20 9.17 12.58
N ALA A 15 32.77 7.94 12.86
CA ALA A 15 31.90 7.64 14.00
C ALA A 15 32.57 7.95 15.35
N ASN A 16 33.88 7.69 15.46
CA ASN A 16 34.65 8.02 16.65
C ASN A 16 34.88 9.54 16.78
N ASP A 17 35.07 10.25 15.68
CA ASP A 17 35.19 11.71 15.67
C ASP A 17 33.86 12.37 16.11
N LEU A 18 32.70 11.84 15.69
CA LEU A 18 31.41 12.29 16.18
C LEU A 18 31.22 12.06 17.68
N ASP A 19 31.68 10.93 18.20
CA ASP A 19 31.68 10.66 19.66
C ASP A 19 32.55 11.65 20.42
N THR A 20 33.70 11.98 19.85
CA THR A 20 34.63 12.95 20.43
C THR A 20 34.04 14.37 20.42
N LEU A 21 33.40 14.76 19.34
CA LEU A 21 32.63 16.01 19.21
C LEU A 21 31.49 16.07 20.24
N GLY A 22 30.71 14.98 20.41
CA GLY A 22 29.66 14.90 21.41
C GLY A 22 30.19 15.05 22.86
N ARG A 23 31.34 14.43 23.17
CA ARG A 23 31.98 14.57 24.48
C ARG A 23 32.55 15.99 24.72
N ASN A 24 33.11 16.60 23.69
CA ASN A 24 33.60 17.97 23.74
C ASN A 24 32.47 18.98 23.92
N SER A 25 31.32 18.75 23.28
CA SER A 25 30.11 19.53 23.51
C SER A 25 29.63 19.45 24.95
N GLY A 26 29.61 18.26 25.56
CA GLY A 26 29.32 18.08 26.99
C GLY A 26 30.32 18.77 27.93
N THR A 27 31.59 18.79 27.56
CA THR A 27 32.66 19.47 28.34
C THR A 27 32.50 21.00 28.23
N LEU A 28 32.22 21.53 27.04
CA LEU A 28 31.97 22.95 26.82
C LEU A 28 30.76 23.41 27.61
N HIS A 29 29.70 22.61 27.61
CA HIS A 29 28.51 22.84 28.41
C HIS A 29 28.82 22.91 29.91
N SER A 30 29.55 21.93 30.46
CA SER A 30 29.91 21.92 31.88
C SER A 30 30.71 23.16 32.26
N ARG A 31 31.59 23.63 31.37
CA ARG A 31 32.34 24.89 31.57
C ARG A 31 31.46 26.12 31.52
N LEU A 32 30.48 26.15 30.58
CA LEU A 32 29.53 27.25 30.48
C LEU A 32 28.60 27.31 31.69
N ALA A 33 28.11 26.17 32.16
CA ALA A 33 27.30 26.09 33.39
C ALA A 33 28.10 26.55 34.64
N ALA A 34 29.37 26.19 34.76
CA ALA A 34 30.24 26.68 35.83
C ALA A 34 30.47 28.19 35.75
N LEU A 35 30.68 28.74 34.56
CA LEU A 35 30.81 30.17 34.31
C LEU A 35 29.52 30.93 34.70
N LEU A 36 28.35 30.42 34.29
CA LEU A 36 27.04 31.00 34.63
C LEU A 36 26.82 30.99 36.16
N THR A 37 27.21 29.92 36.83
CA THR A 37 27.18 29.83 38.30
C THR A 37 28.06 30.91 38.93
N THR A 38 29.28 31.09 38.43
CA THR A 38 30.20 32.10 38.88
C THR A 38 29.65 33.54 38.64
N VAL A 39 29.07 33.77 37.46
CA VAL A 39 28.43 35.06 37.17
C VAL A 39 27.24 35.28 38.09
N GLN A 40 26.39 34.31 38.33
CA GLN A 40 25.26 34.40 39.26
C GLN A 40 25.68 34.74 40.68
N GLN A 41 26.78 34.18 41.16
CA GLN A 41 27.34 34.46 42.50
C GLN A 41 27.88 35.88 42.67
N ASN A 42 28.24 36.55 41.58
CA ASN A 42 28.80 37.90 41.57
C ASN A 42 27.77 38.96 41.14
N LEU A 43 26.51 38.62 40.89
CA LEU A 43 25.44 39.56 40.56
C LEU A 43 24.87 40.21 41.85
N PRO A 44 24.44 41.51 41.78
CA PRO A 44 23.75 42.14 42.87
C PRO A 44 22.49 41.40 43.30
N PRO A 45 22.04 41.51 44.55
CA PRO A 45 20.80 40.90 45.01
C PRO A 45 19.59 41.30 44.16
N GLY A 46 18.85 40.28 43.66
CA GLY A 46 17.66 40.46 42.80
C GLY A 46 17.91 40.37 41.30
N GLN A 47 19.16 40.24 40.84
CA GLN A 47 19.49 39.96 39.45
C GLN A 47 19.81 38.48 39.25
N SER A 48 19.41 37.92 38.08
CA SER A 48 19.65 36.53 37.75
C SER A 48 20.17 36.37 36.32
N ALA A 49 21.32 35.71 36.19
CA ALA A 49 21.88 35.35 34.88
C ALA A 49 20.97 34.38 34.11
N SER A 50 20.17 33.54 34.81
CA SER A 50 19.25 32.61 34.22
C SER A 50 17.97 33.26 33.64
N ARG A 51 17.80 34.56 33.75
CA ARG A 51 16.66 35.29 33.15
C ARG A 51 17.00 35.96 31.82
N ASN A 52 18.23 35.82 31.33
CA ASN A 52 18.58 36.29 29.99
C ASN A 52 18.14 35.23 28.97
N PRO A 53 17.20 35.55 28.02
CA PRO A 53 16.68 34.61 27.02
C PRO A 53 17.80 34.01 26.15
N ASP A 54 18.73 34.84 25.70
CA ASP A 54 19.85 34.38 24.83
C ASP A 54 20.78 33.39 25.52
N LEU A 55 20.94 33.50 26.82
CA LEU A 55 21.73 32.55 27.63
C LEU A 55 20.92 31.29 27.93
N GLN A 56 19.60 31.40 28.07
CA GLN A 56 18.73 30.20 28.24
C GLN A 56 18.66 29.37 26.95
N ASP A 57 18.57 29.99 25.79
CA ASP A 57 18.59 29.30 24.53
C ASP A 57 19.95 28.63 24.26
N LEU A 58 21.04 29.37 24.47
CA LEU A 58 22.41 28.79 24.33
C LEU A 58 22.65 27.63 25.31
N VAL A 59 22.10 27.69 26.49
CA VAL A 59 22.18 26.61 27.49
C VAL A 59 21.22 25.49 27.13
N GLY A 60 20.02 25.78 26.68
CA GLY A 60 19.00 24.80 26.23
C GLY A 60 19.51 23.90 25.11
N ASP A 61 20.17 24.48 24.11
CA ASP A 61 20.74 23.74 22.97
C ASP A 61 21.95 22.88 23.33
N LEU A 62 22.65 23.19 24.43
CA LEU A 62 23.87 22.52 24.85
C LEU A 62 23.67 21.52 25.99
N VAL A 63 22.51 21.53 26.69
CA VAL A 63 22.32 20.76 27.96
C VAL A 63 21.46 19.52 27.82
N PRO A 64 21.94 18.34 28.21
CA PRO A 64 21.05 17.28 28.71
C PRO A 64 20.72 17.59 30.18
N MET A 65 19.46 17.82 30.52
CA MET A 65 18.98 18.00 31.88
C MET A 65 19.34 16.79 32.77
N PRO A 66 19.90 17.00 33.98
CA PRO A 66 20.49 15.92 34.81
C PRO A 66 19.49 15.11 35.63
N PHE A 67 18.17 15.25 35.49
CA PHE A 67 17.23 14.69 36.45
C PHE A 67 16.38 13.47 35.99
N PHE A 68 16.43 13.03 34.73
CA PHE A 68 15.79 11.78 34.33
C PHE A 68 16.73 10.91 33.53
N GLY A 69 17.21 9.86 34.20
CA GLY A 69 18.16 8.87 33.75
C GLY A 69 18.39 8.71 32.24
N ARG A 70 19.60 8.97 31.79
CA ARG A 70 20.23 8.60 30.50
C ARG A 70 19.44 8.76 29.19
N ARG A 71 18.30 9.44 29.14
CA ARG A 71 17.63 9.79 27.90
C ARG A 71 18.15 11.17 27.44
N ARG A 72 18.89 11.20 26.33
CA ARG A 72 19.25 12.42 25.62
C ARG A 72 17.98 13.09 25.16
N LEU A 73 17.87 14.40 25.35
CA LEU A 73 16.70 15.14 24.82
C LEU A 73 16.76 15.15 23.29
N PRO A 74 15.66 14.83 22.59
CA PRO A 74 15.57 15.03 21.16
C PRO A 74 15.78 16.52 20.83
N GLY A 75 16.63 16.81 19.81
CA GLY A 75 16.89 18.17 19.36
C GLY A 75 18.07 18.89 20.04
N SER A 76 18.74 18.28 21.04
CA SER A 76 20.02 18.84 21.53
C SER A 76 21.17 18.43 20.60
N LEU A 77 22.14 19.33 20.34
CA LEU A 77 23.32 19.03 19.52
C LEU A 77 24.03 17.72 19.94
N GLY A 78 24.17 17.50 21.24
CA GLY A 78 24.75 16.25 21.79
C GLY A 78 23.84 15.02 21.58
N GLY A 79 22.52 15.19 21.52
CA GLY A 79 21.53 14.17 21.15
C GLY A 79 21.66 13.78 19.69
N GLU A 80 21.60 14.75 18.80
CA GLU A 80 21.72 14.56 17.35
C GLU A 80 23.06 13.92 16.95
N LEU A 81 24.19 14.39 17.49
CA LEU A 81 25.49 13.77 17.26
C LEU A 81 25.55 12.31 17.76
N GLY A 82 24.88 12.01 18.87
CA GLY A 82 24.77 10.65 19.38
C GLY A 82 23.91 9.74 18.52
N ASP A 83 22.83 10.27 18.00
CA ASP A 83 21.93 9.53 17.08
C ASP A 83 22.61 9.29 15.72
N MET A 84 23.33 10.28 15.19
CA MET A 84 24.18 10.12 14.01
C MET A 84 25.25 9.05 14.23
N GLN A 85 25.95 9.07 15.36
CA GLN A 85 26.96 8.07 15.69
C GLN A 85 26.35 6.66 15.78
N ALA A 86 25.21 6.53 16.45
CA ALA A 86 24.51 5.25 16.58
C ALA A 86 24.06 4.72 15.21
N SER A 87 23.53 5.61 14.37
CA SER A 87 23.16 5.29 12.99
C SER A 87 24.38 4.83 12.18
N MET A 88 25.48 5.56 12.23
CA MET A 88 26.72 5.17 11.54
C MET A 88 27.24 3.82 11.98
N LYS A 89 27.26 3.55 13.29
CA LYS A 89 27.68 2.24 13.81
C LYS A 89 26.80 1.09 13.32
N ARG A 90 25.49 1.29 13.25
CA ARG A 90 24.58 0.30 12.64
C ARG A 90 24.91 0.06 11.17
N ARG A 91 25.10 1.14 10.39
CA ARG A 91 25.46 1.07 8.97
C ARG A 91 26.80 0.36 8.72
N ILE A 92 27.82 0.61 9.56
CA ILE A 92 29.09 -0.09 9.50
C ILE A 92 28.89 -1.60 9.68
N LYS A 93 28.13 -2.00 10.71
CA LYS A 93 27.85 -3.42 10.95
C LYS A 93 27.09 -4.08 9.79
N GLN A 94 26.16 -3.36 9.17
CA GLN A 94 25.47 -3.84 7.98
C GLN A 94 26.43 -4.06 6.82
N LEU A 95 27.33 -3.09 6.54
CA LEU A 95 28.36 -3.24 5.50
C LEU A 95 29.30 -4.41 5.78
N GLU A 96 29.77 -4.57 7.02
CA GLU A 96 30.61 -5.71 7.42
C GLU A 96 29.87 -7.05 7.21
N GLY A 97 28.58 -7.11 7.55
CA GLY A 97 27.75 -8.29 7.32
C GLY A 97 27.54 -8.59 5.82
N LEU A 98 27.30 -7.57 5.00
CA LEU A 98 27.20 -7.75 3.54
C LEU A 98 28.54 -8.19 2.92
N GLN A 99 29.66 -7.65 3.36
CA GLN A 99 31.00 -8.10 2.93
C GLN A 99 31.27 -9.55 3.36
N GLU A 100 30.77 -9.97 4.52
CA GLU A 100 30.87 -11.37 4.95
C GLU A 100 30.02 -12.29 4.05
N LEU A 101 28.81 -11.87 3.65
CA LEU A 101 28.01 -12.62 2.67
C LEU A 101 28.76 -12.77 1.35
N GLU A 102 29.33 -11.70 0.82
CA GLU A 102 30.13 -11.74 -0.41
C GLU A 102 31.32 -12.70 -0.29
N ARG A 103 32.05 -12.64 0.83
CA ARG A 103 33.20 -13.51 1.09
C ARG A 103 32.81 -14.98 1.13
N ARG A 104 31.58 -15.29 1.55
CA ARG A 104 31.02 -16.65 1.55
C ARG A 104 30.39 -17.04 0.20
N GLY A 105 30.48 -16.18 -0.80
CA GLY A 105 29.96 -16.43 -2.14
C GLY A 105 28.47 -16.18 -2.32
N TYR A 106 27.83 -15.45 -1.41
CA TYR A 106 26.48 -14.97 -1.59
C TYR A 106 26.51 -13.69 -2.47
N PRO A 107 25.65 -13.62 -3.48
CA PRO A 107 25.47 -12.37 -4.21
C PRO A 107 24.85 -11.31 -3.28
N VAL A 108 25.36 -10.11 -3.35
CA VAL A 108 24.87 -8.95 -2.57
C VAL A 108 24.47 -7.85 -3.55
N SER A 109 23.25 -7.36 -3.44
CA SER A 109 22.75 -6.22 -4.20
C SER A 109 22.92 -4.92 -3.43
N ASP A 110 23.32 -3.86 -4.14
CA ASP A 110 23.38 -2.50 -3.60
C ASP A 110 21.96 -1.98 -3.23
N GLY A 111 20.91 -2.53 -3.86
CA GLY A 111 19.51 -2.15 -3.63
C GLY A 111 18.96 -2.51 -2.25
N THR A 112 19.61 -3.46 -1.54
CA THR A 112 19.24 -3.85 -0.17
C THR A 112 20.09 -3.18 0.91
N LEU A 113 21.07 -2.37 0.50
CA LEU A 113 21.92 -1.64 1.43
C LEU A 113 21.08 -0.72 2.33
N PHE A 114 21.24 -0.88 3.63
CA PHE A 114 20.62 -0.01 4.64
C PHE A 114 19.09 -0.06 4.75
N LEU A 115 18.43 -1.06 4.16
CA LEU A 115 16.99 -1.28 4.36
C LEU A 115 16.67 -1.79 5.78
N ASP A 116 17.61 -2.53 6.38
CA ASP A 116 17.48 -3.09 7.73
C ASP A 116 18.44 -2.45 8.72
N GLU A 117 18.14 -2.63 10.01
CA GLU A 117 19.04 -2.22 11.10
C GLU A 117 19.98 -3.36 11.56
N GLN A 118 19.67 -4.59 11.22
CA GLN A 118 20.43 -5.79 11.61
C GLN A 118 21.47 -6.15 10.54
N PRO A 119 22.68 -6.55 10.92
CA PRO A 119 23.62 -7.11 9.98
C PRO A 119 23.13 -8.49 9.50
N PRO A 120 23.29 -8.83 8.20
CA PRO A 120 22.86 -10.10 7.66
C PRO A 120 23.67 -11.27 8.24
N ASP A 121 22.99 -12.40 8.52
CA ASP A 121 23.56 -13.65 9.00
C ASP A 121 23.50 -14.73 7.93
N PRO A 122 24.64 -15.16 7.35
CA PRO A 122 24.68 -16.20 6.33
C PRO A 122 24.05 -17.52 6.76
N LYS A 123 24.10 -17.84 8.06
CA LYS A 123 23.54 -19.07 8.60
C LYS A 123 22.03 -19.13 8.43
N LYS A 124 21.32 -18.02 8.61
CA LYS A 124 19.87 -17.98 8.40
C LYS A 124 19.50 -18.32 6.95
N ILE A 125 20.30 -17.82 5.99
CA ILE A 125 20.09 -18.11 4.56
C ILE A 125 20.28 -19.59 4.29
N ASP A 126 21.39 -20.19 4.77
CA ASP A 126 21.66 -21.62 4.59
C ASP A 126 20.59 -22.48 5.26
N ASP A 127 20.16 -22.12 6.46
CA ASP A 127 19.12 -22.86 7.19
C ASP A 127 17.79 -22.82 6.45
N ALA A 128 17.34 -21.65 5.97
CA ALA A 128 16.10 -21.51 5.22
C ALA A 128 16.13 -22.27 3.87
N LEU A 129 17.23 -22.17 3.11
CA LEU A 129 17.38 -22.90 1.85
C LEU A 129 17.40 -24.42 2.08
N ARG A 130 18.13 -24.88 3.09
CA ARG A 130 18.18 -26.30 3.45
C ARG A 130 16.80 -26.82 3.85
N HIS A 131 16.08 -26.07 4.69
CA HIS A 131 14.73 -26.43 5.11
C HIS A 131 13.78 -26.52 3.90
N LEU A 132 13.81 -25.55 3.00
CA LEU A 132 13.03 -25.62 1.76
C LEU A 132 13.36 -26.86 0.90
N GLN A 133 14.65 -27.22 0.81
CA GLN A 133 15.08 -28.40 0.06
C GLN A 133 14.71 -29.72 0.75
N GLU A 134 14.72 -29.76 2.08
CA GLU A 134 14.24 -30.90 2.86
C GLU A 134 12.75 -31.14 2.62
N LEU A 135 11.94 -30.07 2.53
CA LEU A 135 10.52 -30.17 2.23
C LEU A 135 10.25 -30.72 0.82
N GLN A 136 11.12 -30.50 -0.17
CA GLN A 136 10.96 -31.07 -1.53
C GLN A 136 10.95 -32.60 -1.55
N GLY A 137 11.58 -33.23 -0.58
CA GLY A 137 11.63 -34.70 -0.47
C GLY A 137 10.65 -35.30 0.53
N LYS A 138 9.85 -34.44 1.19
CA LYS A 138 8.94 -34.83 2.27
C LYS A 138 7.61 -35.34 1.71
N ASP A 139 7.15 -36.49 2.23
CA ASP A 139 5.77 -36.94 2.07
C ASP A 139 4.93 -36.32 3.20
N PHE A 140 3.98 -35.47 2.86
CA PHE A 140 3.13 -34.78 3.85
C PHE A 140 2.00 -35.68 4.39
N GLY A 141 1.71 -36.80 3.72
CA GLY A 141 0.69 -37.77 4.15
C GLY A 141 -0.69 -37.17 4.28
N THR A 142 -1.47 -37.61 5.27
CA THR A 142 -2.84 -37.15 5.54
C THR A 142 -2.92 -35.93 6.45
N ASN A 143 -1.80 -35.45 6.99
CA ASN A 143 -1.78 -34.30 7.90
C ASN A 143 -1.56 -32.95 7.17
N GLY A 144 -1.37 -33.01 5.85
CA GLY A 144 -1.10 -31.84 5.05
C GLY A 144 0.27 -31.21 5.30
N ASN A 145 0.49 -30.03 4.72
CA ASN A 145 1.77 -29.33 4.75
C ASN A 145 1.74 -27.97 5.49
N ARG A 146 0.61 -27.57 6.07
CA ARG A 146 0.42 -26.22 6.63
C ARG A 146 1.42 -25.86 7.71
N ASP A 147 1.65 -26.75 8.68
CA ASP A 147 2.61 -26.48 9.77
C ASP A 147 4.03 -26.25 9.25
N ASP A 148 4.48 -27.09 8.29
CA ASP A 148 5.79 -26.94 7.66
C ASP A 148 5.87 -25.65 6.84
N LEU A 149 4.79 -25.33 6.14
CA LEU A 149 4.67 -24.12 5.33
C LEU A 149 4.65 -22.86 6.19
N GLU A 150 3.92 -22.85 7.29
CA GLU A 150 3.92 -21.73 8.26
C GLU A 150 5.32 -21.53 8.85
N LYS A 151 6.02 -22.61 9.14
CA LYS A 151 7.37 -22.57 9.68
C LYS A 151 8.35 -21.97 8.66
N ILE A 152 8.40 -22.47 7.43
CA ILE A 152 9.30 -21.93 6.40
C ILE A 152 8.94 -20.48 6.04
N SER A 153 7.65 -20.17 5.95
CA SER A 153 7.19 -18.79 5.69
C SER A 153 7.62 -17.84 6.81
N GLY A 154 7.55 -18.28 8.07
CA GLY A 154 8.05 -17.52 9.23
C GLY A 154 9.58 -17.34 9.21
N GLU A 155 10.33 -18.36 8.78
CA GLU A 155 11.79 -18.25 8.59
C GLU A 155 12.13 -17.23 7.50
N LEU A 156 11.44 -17.26 6.35
CA LEU A 156 11.63 -16.32 5.25
C LEU A 156 11.24 -14.88 5.63
N ASP A 157 10.16 -14.71 6.36
CA ASP A 157 9.71 -13.39 6.85
C ASP A 157 10.69 -12.81 7.88
N GLY A 158 11.33 -13.65 8.69
CA GLY A 158 12.36 -13.27 9.65
C GLY A 158 13.71 -12.89 9.05
N LEU A 159 13.90 -13.05 7.73
CA LEU A 159 15.11 -12.62 7.04
C LEU A 159 15.14 -11.10 6.88
N THR A 160 16.31 -10.53 7.04
CA THR A 160 16.58 -9.13 6.65
C THR A 160 16.49 -8.98 5.13
N ALA A 161 16.37 -7.75 4.62
CA ALA A 161 16.32 -7.51 3.18
C ALA A 161 17.54 -8.09 2.46
N GLY A 162 18.75 -7.91 3.01
CA GLY A 162 19.97 -8.46 2.45
C GLY A 162 20.03 -9.99 2.48
N GLU A 163 19.53 -10.63 3.56
CA GLU A 163 19.44 -12.08 3.68
C GLU A 163 18.43 -12.66 2.67
N LEU A 164 17.25 -12.07 2.59
CA LEU A 164 16.21 -12.51 1.67
C LEU A 164 16.64 -12.34 0.20
N ASP A 165 17.27 -11.22 -0.12
CA ASP A 165 17.77 -10.95 -1.47
C ASP A 165 18.87 -11.94 -1.87
N ALA A 166 19.80 -12.23 -0.97
CA ALA A 166 20.83 -13.25 -1.19
C ALA A 166 20.22 -14.65 -1.35
N LEU A 167 19.20 -14.99 -0.56
CA LEU A 167 18.43 -16.23 -0.71
C LEU A 167 17.75 -16.29 -2.07
N MET A 168 17.03 -15.24 -2.46
CA MET A 168 16.35 -15.15 -3.76
C MET A 168 17.32 -15.32 -4.92
N THR A 169 18.51 -14.74 -4.84
CA THR A 169 19.54 -14.91 -5.88
C THR A 169 20.09 -16.33 -5.92
N LYS A 170 20.32 -16.97 -4.77
CA LYS A 170 20.90 -18.32 -4.64
C LYS A 170 19.89 -19.42 -4.91
N ALA A 171 18.63 -19.27 -4.53
CA ALA A 171 17.59 -20.25 -4.76
C ALA A 171 17.45 -20.55 -6.26
N SER A 172 17.35 -21.82 -6.61
CA SER A 172 17.08 -22.22 -7.98
C SER A 172 15.63 -21.92 -8.38
N PRO A 173 15.32 -21.78 -9.68
CA PRO A 173 13.93 -21.67 -10.13
C PRO A 173 13.05 -22.81 -9.62
N LYS A 174 13.64 -24.03 -9.47
CA LYS A 174 12.93 -25.19 -8.93
C LYS A 174 12.57 -25.02 -7.46
N ASP A 175 13.47 -24.44 -6.65
CA ASP A 175 13.21 -24.19 -5.21
C ASP A 175 12.06 -23.21 -5.04
N LEU A 176 12.07 -22.12 -5.83
CA LEU A 176 11.02 -21.10 -5.79
C LEU A 176 9.68 -21.60 -6.32
N ALA A 177 9.69 -22.36 -7.43
CA ALA A 177 8.48 -22.99 -7.97
C ALA A 177 7.88 -23.98 -6.98
N PHE A 178 8.71 -24.75 -6.30
CA PHE A 178 8.27 -25.67 -5.25
C PHE A 178 7.63 -24.90 -4.07
N TYR A 179 8.25 -23.81 -3.63
CA TYR A 179 7.68 -22.98 -2.57
C TYR A 179 6.32 -22.39 -2.99
N ASN A 180 6.21 -21.89 -4.22
CA ASN A 180 4.93 -21.43 -4.76
C ASN A 180 3.88 -22.55 -4.79
N GLN A 181 4.26 -23.74 -5.21
CA GLN A 181 3.36 -24.90 -5.20
C GLN A 181 2.88 -25.21 -3.78
N LEU A 182 3.77 -25.21 -2.78
CA LEU A 182 3.37 -25.42 -1.39
C LEU A 182 2.37 -24.36 -0.91
N LEU A 183 2.59 -23.11 -1.28
CA LEU A 183 1.71 -22.00 -0.92
C LEU A 183 0.31 -22.12 -1.54
N THR A 184 0.23 -22.63 -2.79
CA THR A 184 -1.00 -22.60 -3.60
C THR A 184 -1.76 -23.93 -3.58
N ASN A 185 -1.15 -25.01 -3.10
CA ASN A 185 -1.76 -26.35 -3.10
C ASN A 185 -2.78 -26.46 -1.96
N THR A 186 -3.88 -25.74 -2.08
CA THR A 186 -5.05 -25.87 -1.22
C THR A 186 -5.90 -27.00 -1.78
N ASP A 187 -5.60 -28.24 -1.39
CA ASP A 187 -6.45 -29.38 -1.74
C ASP A 187 -7.64 -29.42 -0.77
N ASP A 188 -8.65 -28.62 -1.03
CA ASP A 188 -9.92 -28.60 -0.32
C ASP A 188 -10.74 -29.85 -0.69
N SER A 189 -10.15 -31.02 -0.54
CA SER A 189 -10.84 -32.28 -0.73
C SER A 189 -11.97 -32.40 0.31
N LEU A 190 -13.20 -32.32 -0.12
CA LEU A 190 -14.40 -32.63 0.69
C LEU A 190 -14.35 -34.01 1.38
N LEU A 191 -13.37 -34.85 0.98
CA LEU A 191 -13.17 -36.19 1.49
C LEU A 191 -12.22 -36.23 2.69
N ASN A 192 -11.46 -35.19 2.95
CA ASN A 192 -10.56 -35.12 4.10
C ASN A 192 -10.57 -33.71 4.75
N PRO A 193 -11.54 -33.42 5.62
CA PRO A 193 -11.65 -32.11 6.28
C PRO A 193 -10.49 -31.80 7.27
N PHE A 194 -9.54 -32.71 7.42
CA PHE A 194 -8.36 -32.55 8.27
C PHE A 194 -7.07 -32.35 7.47
N ASP A 195 -7.14 -32.28 6.13
CA ASP A 195 -5.99 -32.09 5.27
C ASP A 195 -5.77 -30.60 5.06
N GLU A 196 -4.91 -30.02 5.89
CA GLU A 196 -4.57 -28.61 5.83
C GLU A 196 -3.36 -28.40 4.92
N ASN A 197 -3.61 -28.21 3.62
CA ASN A 197 -2.59 -27.90 2.63
C ASN A 197 -2.61 -26.41 2.27
N GLY A 198 -1.43 -25.89 1.89
CA GLY A 198 -1.28 -24.49 1.45
C GLY A 198 -1.51 -23.46 2.54
N LEU A 199 -1.48 -22.19 2.15
CA LEU A 199 -1.92 -21.07 2.97
C LEU A 199 -3.21 -20.48 2.41
N PRO A 200 -4.12 -19.98 3.26
CA PRO A 200 -5.20 -19.12 2.84
C PRO A 200 -4.65 -17.99 1.97
N GLU A 201 -5.43 -17.54 1.00
CA GLU A 201 -4.94 -16.62 -0.02
C GLU A 201 -4.45 -15.29 0.53
N ASP A 202 -5.19 -14.72 1.48
CA ASP A 202 -4.84 -13.49 2.19
C ASP A 202 -3.47 -13.62 2.87
N ARG A 203 -3.23 -14.72 3.59
CA ARG A 203 -1.95 -15.01 4.25
C ARG A 203 -0.82 -15.25 3.25
N ARG A 204 -1.11 -15.96 2.15
CA ARG A 204 -0.15 -16.17 1.06
C ARG A 204 0.25 -14.84 0.44
N ARG A 205 -0.72 -13.99 0.10
CA ARG A 205 -0.50 -12.66 -0.48
C ARG A 205 0.28 -11.75 0.47
N ASP A 206 -0.07 -11.74 1.74
CA ASP A 206 0.64 -10.96 2.76
C ASP A 206 2.11 -11.40 2.89
N THR A 207 2.38 -12.70 2.96
CA THR A 207 3.74 -13.26 3.01
C THR A 207 4.55 -12.84 1.77
N LEU A 208 4.00 -13.03 0.59
CA LEU A 208 4.67 -12.68 -0.68
C LEU A 208 4.84 -11.17 -0.84
N SER A 209 3.89 -10.36 -0.37
CA SER A 209 3.98 -8.90 -0.36
C SER A 209 5.14 -8.41 0.50
N ARG A 210 5.31 -8.97 1.70
CA ARG A 210 6.45 -8.65 2.57
C ARG A 210 7.79 -9.04 1.94
N MET A 211 7.85 -10.19 1.29
CA MET A 211 9.05 -10.63 0.57
C MET A 211 9.37 -9.68 -0.59
N LEU A 212 8.39 -9.40 -1.43
CA LEU A 212 8.57 -8.53 -2.60
C LEU A 212 9.00 -7.11 -2.22
N ALA A 213 8.52 -6.58 -1.11
CA ALA A 213 8.91 -5.25 -0.63
C ALA A 213 10.37 -5.17 -0.16
N LYS A 214 10.99 -6.31 0.19
CA LYS A 214 12.35 -6.38 0.78
C LYS A 214 13.46 -6.70 -0.21
N ILE A 215 13.15 -7.40 -1.30
CA ILE A 215 14.18 -7.83 -2.27
C ILE A 215 14.72 -6.66 -3.09
N SER A 216 15.89 -6.84 -3.71
CA SER A 216 16.47 -5.85 -4.60
C SER A 216 15.71 -5.72 -5.93
N PRO A 217 15.84 -4.58 -6.64
CA PRO A 217 15.24 -4.42 -7.98
C PRO A 217 15.65 -5.52 -8.97
N GLU A 218 16.87 -6.03 -8.86
CA GLU A 218 17.41 -7.08 -9.72
C GLU A 218 16.70 -8.43 -9.53
N ASN A 219 16.17 -8.68 -8.33
CA ASN A 219 15.43 -9.90 -8.00
C ASN A 219 13.92 -9.81 -8.24
N VAL A 220 13.36 -8.62 -8.47
CA VAL A 220 11.92 -8.44 -8.73
C VAL A 220 11.44 -9.27 -9.93
N PRO A 221 12.11 -9.31 -11.10
CA PRO A 221 11.67 -10.15 -12.21
C PRO A 221 11.70 -11.64 -11.89
N LYS A 222 12.69 -12.09 -11.12
CA LYS A 222 12.79 -13.49 -10.69
C LYS A 222 11.68 -13.86 -9.72
N PHE A 223 11.35 -12.95 -8.81
CA PHE A 223 10.22 -13.12 -7.89
C PHE A 223 8.89 -13.23 -8.66
N GLN A 224 8.65 -12.32 -9.59
CA GLN A 224 7.42 -12.31 -10.40
C GLN A 224 7.26 -13.59 -11.21
N ALA A 225 8.35 -14.08 -11.81
CA ALA A 225 8.34 -15.35 -12.53
C ALA A 225 8.05 -16.57 -11.61
N ALA A 226 8.49 -16.52 -10.35
CA ALA A 226 8.29 -17.59 -9.39
C ALA A 226 6.88 -17.57 -8.76
N PHE A 227 6.30 -16.39 -8.60
CA PHE A 227 5.01 -16.16 -7.93
C PHE A 227 4.04 -15.37 -8.82
N PRO A 228 3.58 -15.99 -9.92
CA PRO A 228 2.73 -15.30 -10.91
C PRO A 228 1.40 -14.80 -10.34
N GLY A 229 0.87 -15.44 -9.27
CA GLY A 229 -0.34 -15.01 -8.59
C GLY A 229 -0.24 -13.66 -7.86
N MET A 230 0.95 -13.03 -7.85
CA MET A 230 1.13 -11.65 -7.38
C MET A 230 0.91 -10.59 -8.47
N GLN A 231 0.47 -11.00 -9.66
CA GLN A 231 0.05 -10.16 -10.76
C GLN A 231 -1.40 -10.49 -11.13
N PRO A 232 -2.32 -9.51 -11.23
CA PRO A 232 -3.69 -9.78 -11.64
C PRO A 232 -3.76 -10.36 -13.05
N THR A 233 -4.73 -11.23 -13.29
CA THR A 233 -5.02 -11.76 -14.62
C THR A 233 -5.98 -10.86 -15.39
N PHE A 234 -6.08 -11.06 -16.71
CA PHE A 234 -7.03 -10.36 -17.57
C PHE A 234 -8.12 -11.31 -18.10
N THR A 235 -8.28 -12.46 -17.48
CA THR A 235 -9.33 -13.42 -17.85
C THR A 235 -10.69 -12.75 -17.70
N ASN A 236 -11.57 -12.97 -18.69
CA ASN A 236 -12.94 -12.48 -18.69
C ASN A 236 -13.13 -10.95 -18.57
N THR A 237 -12.14 -10.15 -18.97
CA THR A 237 -12.34 -8.70 -19.06
C THR A 237 -13.18 -8.37 -20.30
N GLY A 238 -14.33 -7.67 -20.13
CA GLY A 238 -15.23 -7.28 -21.23
C GLY A 238 -14.57 -6.39 -22.29
N ALA A 239 -13.54 -5.66 -21.92
CA ALA A 239 -12.76 -4.83 -22.84
C ALA A 239 -11.96 -5.65 -23.89
N TYR A 240 -11.80 -6.96 -23.69
CA TYR A 240 -10.89 -7.82 -24.47
C TYR A 240 -11.44 -9.23 -24.68
N GLU A 241 -12.74 -9.38 -24.92
CA GLU A 241 -13.45 -10.67 -25.07
C GLU A 241 -12.91 -11.59 -26.19
N ASP A 242 -12.13 -11.09 -27.14
CA ASP A 242 -11.76 -11.81 -28.35
C ASP A 242 -10.45 -12.60 -28.30
N GLY A 243 -9.81 -12.74 -27.15
CA GLY A 243 -8.54 -13.41 -27.07
C GLY A 243 -8.54 -14.68 -26.26
N GLY A 244 -8.13 -15.74 -26.87
CA GLY A 244 -7.95 -17.01 -26.19
C GLY A 244 -6.98 -16.89 -24.99
N ASN A 245 -7.35 -17.52 -23.89
CA ASN A 245 -6.51 -17.65 -22.71
C ASN A 245 -5.23 -18.40 -23.08
N ASP A 246 -4.08 -17.88 -22.67
CA ASP A 246 -2.91 -18.73 -22.55
C ASP A 246 -3.11 -19.73 -21.40
N GLN A 247 -2.28 -20.77 -21.36
CA GLN A 247 -2.40 -21.84 -20.36
C GLN A 247 -2.11 -21.36 -18.91
N ASN A 248 -1.76 -20.08 -18.72
CA ASN A 248 -1.48 -19.45 -17.44
C ASN A 248 -2.58 -18.43 -17.04
N GLY A 249 -3.69 -18.36 -17.78
CA GLY A 249 -4.77 -17.40 -17.52
C GLY A 249 -4.41 -15.95 -17.89
N GLN A 250 -3.32 -15.72 -18.60
CA GLN A 250 -2.99 -14.40 -19.13
C GLN A 250 -3.58 -14.26 -20.53
N SER A 251 -4.57 -13.41 -20.67
CA SER A 251 -5.05 -13.02 -22.00
C SER A 251 -3.97 -12.16 -22.67
N ASN A 252 -3.47 -12.64 -23.81
CA ASN A 252 -2.51 -11.90 -24.63
C ASN A 252 -3.21 -10.95 -25.64
N ASN A 253 -4.40 -10.48 -25.35
CA ASN A 253 -5.23 -9.67 -26.25
C ASN A 253 -4.69 -8.26 -26.55
N GLY A 254 -3.40 -8.11 -26.65
CA GLY A 254 -2.76 -6.82 -26.85
C GLY A 254 -2.58 -6.01 -25.57
N ILE A 255 -2.84 -6.61 -24.41
CA ILE A 255 -2.51 -6.01 -23.12
C ILE A 255 -1.05 -6.30 -22.80
N HIS A 256 -0.33 -5.25 -22.45
CA HIS A 256 1.05 -5.31 -22.02
C HIS A 256 1.22 -4.70 -20.63
N TRP A 257 2.19 -5.21 -19.90
CA TRP A 257 2.60 -4.61 -18.65
C TRP A 257 3.72 -3.61 -18.91
N ALA A 258 3.56 -2.35 -18.48
CA ALA A 258 4.55 -1.31 -18.65
C ALA A 258 4.66 -0.45 -17.38
N THR A 259 5.89 -0.10 -17.00
CA THR A 259 6.10 0.85 -15.91
C THR A 259 5.69 2.24 -16.38
N PRO A 260 4.77 2.92 -15.65
CA PRO A 260 4.32 4.25 -16.04
C PRO A 260 5.47 5.27 -16.01
N GLY A 261 5.41 6.24 -16.91
CA GLY A 261 6.35 7.37 -16.92
C GLY A 261 6.00 8.45 -15.90
N ASP A 262 4.76 8.47 -15.41
CA ASP A 262 4.25 9.46 -14.49
C ASP A 262 4.51 9.06 -13.02
N PRO A 263 4.69 10.07 -12.13
CA PRO A 263 4.91 9.81 -10.72
C PRO A 263 3.67 9.19 -10.05
N LEU A 264 3.88 8.62 -8.86
CA LEU A 264 2.78 8.14 -8.03
C LEU A 264 1.84 9.29 -7.69
N PHE A 265 2.38 10.43 -7.26
CA PHE A 265 1.68 11.68 -6.99
C PHE A 265 2.42 12.85 -7.63
N LYS A 266 1.67 13.83 -8.11
CA LYS A 266 2.18 15.09 -8.69
C LYS A 266 1.87 16.26 -7.79
N ASP A 267 0.64 16.39 -7.34
CA ASP A 267 0.16 17.49 -6.48
C ASP A 267 -0.73 17.00 -5.30
N GLY A 268 -0.75 15.70 -5.06
CA GLY A 268 -1.49 15.03 -3.98
C GLY A 268 -2.63 14.19 -4.51
N VAL A 269 -3.53 13.77 -3.64
CA VAL A 269 -4.68 12.95 -3.99
C VAL A 269 -5.93 13.80 -4.16
N SER A 270 -6.60 13.63 -5.28
CA SER A 270 -7.87 14.29 -5.61
C SER A 270 -8.80 13.33 -6.37
N ALA A 271 -10.11 13.52 -6.24
CA ALA A 271 -11.07 12.81 -7.09
C ALA A 271 -10.91 13.15 -8.58
N ASP A 272 -10.32 14.30 -8.89
CA ASP A 272 -10.08 14.73 -10.28
C ASP A 272 -8.88 14.00 -10.93
N ASP A 273 -8.08 13.23 -10.15
CA ASP A 273 -7.00 12.36 -10.67
C ASP A 273 -7.54 11.04 -11.20
N ILE A 274 -8.81 10.78 -10.97
CA ILE A 274 -9.45 9.53 -11.36
C ILE A 274 -10.04 9.68 -12.76
N ASN A 275 -9.61 8.78 -13.64
CA ASN A 275 -10.11 8.64 -14.99
C ASN A 275 -10.11 7.14 -15.31
N GLN A 276 -11.27 6.50 -15.13
CA GLN A 276 -11.49 5.10 -15.50
C GLN A 276 -11.35 4.95 -17.00
N HIS A 277 -10.64 3.91 -17.43
CA HIS A 277 -10.45 3.61 -18.85
C HIS A 277 -11.29 2.40 -19.28
N GLN A 278 -10.68 1.23 -19.40
CA GLN A 278 -11.29 0.13 -20.16
C GLN A 278 -11.88 -1.00 -19.31
N PHE A 279 -11.55 -1.07 -18.03
CA PHE A 279 -12.13 -2.08 -17.16
C PHE A 279 -13.52 -1.67 -16.66
N GLY A 280 -14.41 -2.65 -16.52
CA GLY A 280 -15.81 -2.43 -16.13
C GLY A 280 -16.03 -2.23 -14.63
N ASP A 281 -15.06 -1.66 -13.92
CA ASP A 281 -15.03 -1.50 -12.46
C ASP A 281 -15.52 -0.13 -11.96
N CYS A 282 -16.42 0.51 -12.72
CA CYS A 282 -16.97 1.84 -12.38
C CYS A 282 -17.46 1.94 -10.92
N TRP A 283 -18.03 0.87 -10.39
CA TRP A 283 -18.52 0.76 -9.03
C TRP A 283 -17.40 0.94 -7.96
N TYR A 284 -16.23 0.34 -8.20
CA TYR A 284 -15.05 0.52 -7.35
C TYR A 284 -14.43 1.91 -7.53
N VAL A 285 -14.28 2.33 -8.79
CA VAL A 285 -13.62 3.61 -9.13
C VAL A 285 -14.44 4.80 -8.64
N ALA A 286 -15.79 4.75 -8.72
CA ALA A 286 -16.65 5.77 -8.14
C ALA A 286 -16.51 5.85 -6.61
N SER A 287 -16.41 4.71 -5.93
CA SER A 287 -16.17 4.63 -4.50
C SER A 287 -14.81 5.21 -4.11
N LEU A 288 -13.76 4.89 -4.86
CA LEU A 288 -12.41 5.43 -4.66
C LEU A 288 -12.39 6.95 -4.90
N ALA A 289 -13.10 7.45 -5.92
CA ALA A 289 -13.23 8.89 -6.19
C ALA A 289 -13.94 9.62 -5.05
N GLY A 290 -15.03 9.05 -4.54
CA GLY A 290 -15.72 9.57 -3.36
C GLY A 290 -14.85 9.60 -2.11
N LEU A 291 -14.04 8.56 -1.90
CA LEU A 291 -13.09 8.47 -0.79
C LEU A 291 -11.96 9.50 -0.93
N ALA A 292 -11.38 9.64 -2.12
CA ALA A 292 -10.36 10.64 -2.42
C ALA A 292 -10.87 12.08 -2.22
N GLN A 293 -12.16 12.32 -2.51
CA GLN A 293 -12.80 13.61 -2.25
C GLN A 293 -13.00 13.88 -0.75
N LYS A 294 -13.36 12.84 0.04
CA LYS A 294 -13.68 12.98 1.47
C LYS A 294 -12.44 13.02 2.34
N ASP A 295 -11.50 12.14 2.10
CA ASP A 295 -10.24 12.06 2.84
C ASP A 295 -9.07 11.72 1.90
N PRO A 296 -8.57 12.72 1.16
CA PRO A 296 -7.42 12.54 0.28
C PRO A 296 -6.17 12.07 1.03
N LYS A 297 -6.03 12.48 2.30
CA LYS A 297 -4.89 12.07 3.12
C LYS A 297 -4.94 10.58 3.47
N PHE A 298 -6.09 10.04 3.77
CA PHE A 298 -6.27 8.62 4.05
C PHE A 298 -5.87 7.77 2.84
N VAL A 299 -6.28 8.18 1.63
CA VAL A 299 -5.89 7.53 0.37
C VAL A 299 -4.38 7.68 0.14
N GLN A 300 -3.83 8.89 0.32
CA GLN A 300 -2.39 9.12 0.15
C GLN A 300 -1.53 8.30 1.12
N ASP A 301 -1.94 8.21 2.39
CA ASP A 301 -1.24 7.40 3.40
C ASP A 301 -1.42 5.88 3.17
N GLY A 302 -2.38 5.50 2.33
CA GLY A 302 -2.68 4.11 1.97
C GLY A 302 -1.84 3.54 0.82
N ILE A 303 -0.93 4.32 0.23
CA ILE A 303 -0.08 3.86 -0.87
C ILE A 303 1.34 4.38 -0.70
N LYS A 304 2.33 3.56 -1.04
CA LYS A 304 3.74 3.96 -0.98
C LYS A 304 4.57 3.24 -2.04
N GLN A 305 5.56 3.93 -2.56
CA GLN A 305 6.61 3.34 -3.37
C GLN A 305 7.72 2.80 -2.46
N ASN A 306 8.13 1.56 -2.67
CA ASN A 306 9.22 0.92 -1.96
C ASN A 306 10.57 1.28 -2.60
N PRO A 307 11.69 1.17 -1.85
CA PRO A 307 13.04 1.49 -2.37
C PRO A 307 13.45 0.68 -3.60
N ASN A 308 12.89 -0.52 -3.79
CA ASN A 308 13.14 -1.38 -4.94
C ASN A 308 12.23 -1.08 -6.15
N GLY A 309 11.47 0.01 -6.11
CA GLY A 309 10.59 0.43 -7.18
C GLY A 309 9.20 -0.22 -7.16
N THR A 310 8.97 -1.24 -6.32
CA THR A 310 7.62 -1.82 -6.16
C THR A 310 6.69 -0.84 -5.46
N VAL A 311 5.38 -1.07 -5.56
CA VAL A 311 4.35 -0.25 -4.92
C VAL A 311 3.55 -1.09 -3.95
N SER A 312 3.31 -0.56 -2.76
CA SER A 312 2.46 -1.18 -1.74
C SER A 312 1.21 -0.35 -1.53
N VAL A 313 0.04 -0.99 -1.58
CA VAL A 313 -1.27 -0.38 -1.31
C VAL A 313 -1.88 -1.06 -0.10
N ARG A 314 -2.41 -0.26 0.81
CA ARG A 314 -3.18 -0.73 1.96
C ARG A 314 -4.59 -1.08 1.51
N VAL A 315 -4.96 -2.33 1.71
CA VAL A 315 -6.30 -2.84 1.46
C VAL A 315 -6.78 -3.64 2.66
N TRP A 316 -8.07 -3.87 2.77
CA TRP A 316 -8.64 -4.77 3.77
C TRP A 316 -9.15 -6.03 3.09
N ASP A 317 -9.17 -7.12 3.85
CA ASP A 317 -9.86 -8.33 3.45
C ASP A 317 -11.35 -8.24 3.84
N LYS A 318 -12.13 -9.24 3.42
CA LYS A 318 -13.56 -9.33 3.75
C LYS A 318 -13.86 -9.42 5.26
N ASP A 319 -12.87 -9.77 6.08
CA ASP A 319 -12.98 -9.91 7.53
C ASP A 319 -12.58 -8.61 8.26
N GLY A 320 -12.25 -7.54 7.52
CA GLY A 320 -11.88 -6.22 8.05
C GLY A 320 -10.43 -6.13 8.55
N ASN A 321 -9.56 -7.10 8.23
CA ASN A 321 -8.14 -7.02 8.55
C ASN A 321 -7.41 -6.29 7.43
N TYR A 322 -6.62 -5.27 7.75
CA TYR A 322 -5.86 -4.59 6.73
C TYR A 322 -4.53 -5.29 6.44
N GLN A 323 -4.11 -5.23 5.20
CA GLN A 323 -2.82 -5.71 4.73
C GLN A 323 -2.20 -4.72 3.73
N TRP A 324 -0.89 -4.77 3.59
CA TRP A 324 -0.18 -4.08 2.54
C TRP A 324 0.07 -5.03 1.38
N VAL A 325 -0.64 -4.84 0.28
CA VAL A 325 -0.41 -5.60 -0.95
C VAL A 325 0.71 -4.92 -1.72
N THR A 326 1.83 -5.61 -1.85
CA THR A 326 2.98 -5.15 -2.63
C THR A 326 2.94 -5.77 -4.02
N MET A 327 3.10 -4.94 -5.02
CA MET A 327 3.05 -5.32 -6.43
C MET A 327 4.18 -4.68 -7.21
N THR A 328 4.50 -5.24 -8.36
CA THR A 328 5.43 -4.64 -9.31
C THR A 328 4.89 -3.32 -9.84
N ALA A 329 5.79 -2.41 -10.22
CA ALA A 329 5.43 -1.06 -10.65
C ALA A 329 4.81 -0.99 -12.06
N ASP A 330 4.75 -2.09 -12.78
CA ASP A 330 4.14 -2.17 -14.09
C ASP A 330 2.61 -2.10 -13.98
N LEU A 331 1.99 -1.42 -14.93
CA LEU A 331 0.55 -1.25 -15.07
C LEU A 331 0.10 -1.74 -16.45
N PRO A 332 -1.17 -2.14 -16.59
CA PRO A 332 -1.68 -2.61 -17.88
C PRO A 332 -1.79 -1.47 -18.90
N THR A 333 -1.32 -1.74 -20.10
CA THR A 333 -1.38 -0.84 -21.26
C THR A 333 -1.87 -1.59 -22.49
N ASP A 334 -2.42 -0.85 -23.45
CA ASP A 334 -2.71 -1.38 -24.79
C ASP A 334 -1.40 -1.63 -25.58
N GLN A 335 -1.54 -2.18 -26.78
CA GLN A 335 -0.41 -2.44 -27.69
C GLN A 335 0.36 -1.17 -28.13
N ASN A 336 -0.21 0.02 -27.93
CA ASN A 336 0.42 1.31 -28.24
C ASN A 336 1.09 1.93 -26.99
N GLY A 337 0.97 1.29 -25.84
CA GLY A 337 1.49 1.78 -24.56
C GLY A 337 0.58 2.79 -23.85
N ASN A 338 -0.68 2.93 -24.28
CA ASN A 338 -1.65 3.76 -23.56
C ASN A 338 -2.16 3.03 -22.32
N PRO A 339 -2.35 3.72 -21.18
CA PRO A 339 -2.98 3.13 -20.00
C PRO A 339 -4.39 2.62 -20.30
N ILE A 340 -4.73 1.44 -19.77
CA ILE A 340 -6.07 0.85 -19.86
C ILE A 340 -6.73 0.69 -18.47
N SER A 341 -5.97 0.84 -17.40
CA SER A 341 -6.44 0.96 -16.02
C SER A 341 -6.82 2.40 -15.69
N THR A 342 -7.43 2.60 -14.53
CA THR A 342 -7.79 3.94 -14.02
C THR A 342 -6.55 4.83 -13.87
N TYR A 343 -6.49 5.92 -14.65
CA TYR A 343 -5.29 6.73 -14.76
C TYR A 343 -5.63 8.17 -15.18
N GLY A 344 -5.25 9.17 -14.40
CA GLY A 344 -5.62 10.55 -14.73
C GLY A 344 -4.63 11.60 -14.25
N ASN A 345 -4.69 12.79 -14.84
CA ASN A 345 -3.92 13.99 -14.52
C ASN A 345 -2.38 13.84 -14.49
N GLY A 346 -1.84 12.75 -15.05
CA GLY A 346 -0.40 12.45 -15.00
C GLY A 346 0.06 11.92 -13.63
N GLU A 347 -0.83 11.20 -12.94
CA GLU A 347 -0.58 10.50 -11.69
C GLU A 347 -0.98 9.03 -11.80
N SER A 348 -0.22 8.14 -11.17
CA SER A 348 -0.43 6.69 -11.30
C SER A 348 -1.07 6.04 -10.08
N TRP A 349 -1.31 6.77 -8.99
CA TRP A 349 -1.86 6.21 -7.77
C TRP A 349 -3.23 5.53 -7.94
N PRO A 350 -4.18 6.02 -8.79
CA PRO A 350 -5.45 5.35 -8.96
C PRO A 350 -5.31 3.95 -9.56
N ALA A 351 -4.43 3.81 -10.57
CA ALA A 351 -4.16 2.52 -11.22
C ALA A 351 -3.57 1.48 -10.26
N TYR A 352 -2.76 1.90 -9.29
CA TYR A 352 -2.25 0.97 -8.28
C TYR A 352 -3.30 0.55 -7.26
N TYR A 353 -4.25 1.43 -6.92
CA TYR A 353 -5.40 1.05 -6.11
C TYR A 353 -6.28 0.03 -6.83
N GLU A 354 -6.56 0.25 -8.12
CA GLU A 354 -7.29 -0.69 -8.97
C GLU A 354 -6.54 -2.03 -9.10
N LYS A 355 -5.22 -2.01 -9.37
CA LYS A 355 -4.38 -3.22 -9.44
C LYS A 355 -4.38 -4.00 -8.11
N ALA A 356 -4.30 -3.30 -6.98
CA ALA A 356 -4.37 -3.93 -5.65
C ALA A 356 -5.74 -4.55 -5.42
N PHE A 357 -6.80 -3.86 -5.81
CA PHE A 357 -8.16 -4.36 -5.69
C PHE A 357 -8.38 -5.61 -6.54
N ALA A 358 -7.91 -5.63 -7.79
CA ALA A 358 -7.94 -6.79 -8.66
C ALA A 358 -7.16 -8.01 -8.11
N LEU A 359 -6.22 -7.80 -7.19
CA LEU A 359 -5.50 -8.87 -6.50
C LEU A 359 -6.24 -9.42 -5.27
N VAL A 360 -7.12 -8.63 -4.65
CA VAL A 360 -7.74 -9.01 -3.37
C VAL A 360 -9.21 -9.32 -3.47
N TYR A 361 -9.90 -8.71 -4.42
CA TYR A 361 -11.33 -8.92 -4.59
C TYR A 361 -11.59 -10.32 -5.15
N SER A 362 -12.52 -11.00 -4.54
CA SER A 362 -13.12 -12.24 -5.08
C SER A 362 -14.61 -12.15 -4.86
N ASP A 363 -15.39 -12.20 -5.90
CA ASP A 363 -16.83 -12.40 -5.75
C ASP A 363 -17.09 -13.81 -5.20
N ASP A 364 -17.97 -13.89 -4.20
CA ASP A 364 -18.26 -15.15 -3.48
C ASP A 364 -18.91 -16.25 -4.35
N GLY A 365 -19.11 -15.99 -5.67
CA GLY A 365 -19.95 -16.84 -6.52
C GLY A 365 -19.27 -17.63 -7.63
N ASP A 366 -18.33 -17.08 -8.34
CA ASP A 366 -17.78 -17.66 -9.57
C ASP A 366 -16.27 -17.99 -9.55
N GLY A 367 -15.56 -17.50 -8.54
CA GLY A 367 -14.12 -17.71 -8.39
C GLY A 367 -13.28 -16.91 -9.40
N GLU A 368 -13.87 -15.99 -10.12
CA GLU A 368 -13.17 -15.09 -11.03
C GLU A 368 -12.32 -14.10 -10.25
N ARG A 369 -11.12 -13.85 -10.74
CA ARG A 369 -10.11 -13.01 -10.09
C ARG A 369 -9.39 -12.15 -11.13
N GLY A 370 -8.60 -11.20 -10.64
CA GLY A 370 -7.91 -10.27 -11.50
C GLY A 370 -8.83 -9.17 -12.01
N TYR A 371 -8.51 -8.62 -13.14
CA TYR A 371 -9.30 -7.52 -13.70
C TYR A 371 -10.69 -7.95 -14.19
N GLY A 372 -10.87 -9.20 -14.62
CA GLY A 372 -12.19 -9.73 -14.95
C GLY A 372 -13.09 -9.88 -13.74
N GLY A 373 -12.54 -10.27 -12.60
CA GLY A 373 -13.29 -10.46 -11.37
C GLY A 373 -13.77 -9.17 -10.70
N ILE A 374 -13.29 -7.99 -11.15
CA ILE A 374 -13.75 -6.69 -10.63
C ILE A 374 -14.73 -5.98 -11.59
N GLU A 375 -15.09 -6.61 -12.72
CA GLU A 375 -16.06 -6.03 -13.65
C GLU A 375 -17.52 -6.24 -13.18
N GLY A 376 -18.24 -5.14 -13.02
CA GLY A 376 -19.69 -5.12 -12.81
C GLY A 376 -20.19 -5.62 -11.46
N ASP A 377 -20.19 -4.75 -10.44
CA ASP A 377 -20.77 -5.07 -9.12
C ASP A 377 -21.34 -3.80 -8.44
N ASP A 378 -21.83 -3.93 -7.19
CA ASP A 378 -22.40 -2.84 -6.40
C ASP A 378 -21.34 -2.03 -5.68
N PRO A 379 -21.37 -0.68 -5.72
CA PRO A 379 -20.40 0.18 -5.04
C PRO A 379 -20.19 -0.13 -3.55
N LYS A 380 -21.21 -0.52 -2.80
CA LYS A 380 -21.11 -0.88 -1.38
C LYS A 380 -20.14 -2.03 -1.12
N LYS A 381 -20.00 -2.96 -2.07
CA LYS A 381 -19.08 -4.10 -1.95
C LYS A 381 -17.60 -3.68 -1.99
N SER A 382 -17.29 -2.49 -2.49
CA SER A 382 -15.94 -1.92 -2.48
C SER A 382 -15.54 -1.38 -1.09
N ALA A 383 -16.51 -0.98 -0.29
CA ALA A 383 -16.31 -0.30 0.98
C ALA A 383 -15.46 -1.11 1.98
N PRO A 384 -15.71 -2.41 2.21
CA PRO A 384 -14.88 -3.22 3.09
C PRO A 384 -13.40 -3.21 2.67
N TYR A 385 -13.11 -3.32 1.38
CA TYR A 385 -11.74 -3.38 0.85
C TYR A 385 -11.01 -2.03 0.89
N LEU A 386 -11.75 -0.92 0.78
CA LEU A 386 -11.20 0.43 0.83
C LEU A 386 -11.00 0.95 2.26
N THR A 387 -11.87 0.58 3.20
CA THR A 387 -11.95 1.20 4.52
C THR A 387 -11.99 0.21 5.70
N GLY A 388 -12.18 -1.08 5.43
CA GLY A 388 -12.41 -2.09 6.46
C GLY A 388 -13.80 -2.01 7.11
N LYS A 389 -14.73 -1.28 6.51
CA LYS A 389 -16.10 -1.09 7.02
C LYS A 389 -17.11 -1.44 5.93
N GLU A 390 -18.24 -2.01 6.35
CA GLU A 390 -19.33 -2.31 5.44
C GLU A 390 -19.94 -1.05 4.82
N GLY A 391 -20.46 -1.18 3.61
CA GLY A 391 -21.28 -0.17 2.99
C GLY A 391 -22.76 -0.35 3.32
N ASP A 392 -23.49 0.74 3.41
CA ASP A 392 -24.92 0.78 3.70
C ASP A 392 -25.73 1.07 2.43
N ASP A 393 -26.80 0.30 2.21
CA ASP A 393 -27.89 0.68 1.30
C ASP A 393 -28.68 1.84 1.89
N LEU A 394 -28.79 2.94 1.19
CA LEU A 394 -29.62 4.06 1.63
C LEU A 394 -31.11 3.88 1.26
N THR A 395 -31.47 2.78 0.56
CA THR A 395 -32.85 2.44 0.18
C THR A 395 -33.60 1.65 1.26
N THR A 396 -32.90 1.03 2.21
CA THR A 396 -33.49 0.17 3.25
C THR A 396 -33.72 0.89 4.56
N GLY A 397 -34.51 1.95 4.58
CA GLY A 397 -34.87 2.73 5.79
C GLY A 397 -36.25 2.42 6.35
N GLY A 398 -36.66 1.16 6.49
CA GLY A 398 -37.91 0.76 7.15
C GLY A 398 -37.68 0.37 8.60
N PHE A 399 -37.96 1.26 9.56
CA PHE A 399 -38.13 0.90 10.95
C PHE A 399 -39.30 -0.12 11.04
N LEU A 400 -38.98 -1.37 11.47
CA LEU A 400 -39.90 -2.50 11.66
C LEU A 400 -40.21 -3.42 10.46
N GLY A 401 -39.42 -3.44 9.37
CA GLY A 401 -39.55 -4.52 8.36
C GLY A 401 -40.92 -4.58 7.63
N LEU A 402 -41.65 -3.48 7.56
CA LEU A 402 -42.92 -3.35 6.89
C LEU A 402 -42.83 -2.26 5.81
N GLY A 403 -42.43 -2.67 4.59
CA GLY A 403 -42.49 -1.87 3.38
C GLY A 403 -41.11 -1.51 2.85
N GLU A 404 -40.74 -2.08 1.71
CA GLU A 404 -39.73 -1.53 0.82
C GLU A 404 -40.23 -0.16 0.35
N HIS A 405 -39.81 0.90 1.02
CA HIS A 405 -39.84 2.22 0.45
C HIS A 405 -38.43 2.50 -0.08
N ASP A 406 -38.30 2.49 -1.39
CA ASP A 406 -37.20 3.09 -2.12
C ASP A 406 -37.15 4.59 -1.76
N ASP A 407 -36.50 4.92 -0.64
CA ASP A 407 -36.26 6.33 -0.29
C ASP A 407 -35.08 6.87 -1.15
N LYS A 408 -35.32 6.96 -2.46
CA LYS A 408 -34.46 7.67 -3.42
C LYS A 408 -34.45 9.18 -3.16
N ASN A 409 -34.56 9.60 -1.90
CA ASN A 409 -34.69 10.98 -1.53
C ASN A 409 -33.29 11.66 -1.46
N ILE A 410 -33.07 12.63 -2.36
CA ILE A 410 -31.83 13.45 -2.36
C ILE A 410 -31.51 14.04 -1.01
N GLN A 411 -32.49 14.35 -0.16
CA GLN A 411 -32.23 14.88 1.19
C GLN A 411 -31.59 13.82 2.12
N SER A 412 -31.96 12.55 1.98
CA SER A 412 -31.29 11.45 2.71
C SER A 412 -29.87 11.26 2.27
N LEU A 413 -29.59 11.33 0.95
CA LEU A 413 -28.25 11.29 0.42
C LEU A 413 -27.43 12.49 0.91
N LYS A 414 -28.04 13.67 0.92
CA LYS A 414 -27.39 14.89 1.46
C LYS A 414 -27.01 14.73 2.93
N LYS A 415 -27.88 14.16 3.74
CA LYS A 415 -27.62 13.91 5.17
C LYS A 415 -26.42 12.94 5.34
N ALA A 416 -26.38 11.85 4.57
CA ALA A 416 -25.25 10.92 4.59
C ALA A 416 -23.95 11.62 4.16
N PHE A 417 -23.99 12.37 3.06
CA PHE A 417 -22.85 13.12 2.55
C PHE A 417 -22.34 14.18 3.54
N ASP A 418 -23.23 14.95 4.17
CA ASP A 418 -22.90 16.00 5.14
C ASP A 418 -22.37 15.39 6.45
N SER A 419 -22.72 14.13 6.78
CA SER A 419 -22.15 13.41 7.92
C SER A 419 -20.72 12.90 7.67
N GLY A 420 -20.17 13.12 6.47
CA GLY A 420 -18.81 12.72 6.11
C GLY A 420 -18.70 11.42 5.34
N LYS A 421 -19.83 10.73 5.08
CA LYS A 421 -19.82 9.48 4.30
C LYS A 421 -19.48 9.72 2.83
N VAL A 422 -18.85 8.74 2.20
CA VAL A 422 -18.86 8.57 0.75
C VAL A 422 -20.26 8.16 0.35
N VAL A 423 -20.79 8.73 -0.73
CA VAL A 423 -22.10 8.38 -1.28
C VAL A 423 -21.93 8.11 -2.78
N THR A 424 -22.45 6.98 -3.23
CA THR A 424 -22.47 6.55 -4.62
C THR A 424 -23.91 6.31 -5.08
N VAL A 425 -24.13 6.37 -6.36
CA VAL A 425 -25.40 6.05 -7.02
C VAL A 425 -25.13 5.35 -8.33
N SER A 426 -26.06 4.52 -8.77
CA SER A 426 -25.95 3.80 -10.03
C SER A 426 -27.05 4.23 -11.00
N THR A 427 -26.88 3.96 -12.27
CA THR A 427 -27.92 4.09 -13.31
C THR A 427 -28.45 2.72 -13.70
N PRO A 428 -29.75 2.59 -14.04
CA PRO A 428 -30.29 1.31 -14.52
C PRO A 428 -29.68 0.91 -15.86
N ASP A 429 -29.72 -0.39 -16.15
CA ASP A 429 -29.42 -0.94 -17.46
C ASP A 429 -30.65 -0.81 -18.36
N ASP A 430 -30.87 0.39 -18.90
CA ASP A 430 -32.02 0.72 -19.78
C ASP A 430 -31.57 1.68 -20.89
N GLU A 431 -31.31 1.14 -22.06
CA GLU A 431 -30.92 1.92 -23.24
C GLU A 431 -31.91 3.03 -23.61
N SER A 432 -33.19 2.93 -23.19
CA SER A 432 -34.16 3.98 -23.46
C SER A 432 -33.88 5.24 -22.64
N LEU A 433 -33.33 5.11 -21.44
CA LEU A 433 -32.93 6.23 -20.60
C LEU A 433 -31.66 6.90 -21.15
N GLU A 434 -30.72 6.11 -21.69
CA GLU A 434 -29.52 6.65 -22.33
C GLU A 434 -29.88 7.51 -23.56
N LYS A 435 -30.86 7.08 -24.36
CA LYS A 435 -31.30 7.83 -25.54
C LYS A 435 -32.15 9.06 -25.22
N ASN A 436 -32.75 9.14 -24.04
CA ASN A 436 -33.76 10.15 -23.67
C ASN A 436 -33.37 10.94 -22.39
N HIS A 437 -32.08 10.95 -21.96
CA HIS A 437 -31.65 11.77 -20.86
C HIS A 437 -31.62 13.26 -21.24
N PRO A 438 -31.59 14.17 -20.28
CA PRO A 438 -31.45 15.61 -20.54
C PRO A 438 -30.18 15.91 -21.36
N PRO A 439 -30.30 16.67 -22.48
CA PRO A 439 -29.18 16.95 -23.38
C PRO A 439 -28.00 17.67 -22.67
N GLU A 440 -28.28 18.40 -21.59
CA GLU A 440 -27.27 19.07 -20.78
C GLU A 440 -26.36 18.12 -19.99
N TRP A 441 -26.69 16.82 -19.95
CA TRP A 441 -25.87 15.80 -19.30
C TRP A 441 -24.85 15.14 -20.25
N GLU A 442 -24.93 15.44 -21.54
CA GLU A 442 -23.92 14.97 -22.49
C GLU A 442 -22.53 15.60 -22.22
N PRO A 443 -21.44 14.82 -22.31
CA PRO A 443 -21.36 13.38 -22.59
C PRO A 443 -21.33 12.53 -21.29
N SER A 444 -21.73 13.06 -20.14
CA SER A 444 -21.43 12.52 -18.80
C SER A 444 -22.44 11.48 -18.30
N TYR A 445 -23.62 11.34 -18.93
CA TYR A 445 -24.61 10.35 -18.54
C TYR A 445 -24.48 9.09 -19.39
N CYS A 446 -24.46 7.94 -18.73
CA CYS A 446 -24.67 6.64 -19.37
C CYS A 446 -25.43 5.70 -18.44
N THR A 447 -26.01 4.64 -18.99
CA THR A 447 -26.71 3.58 -18.26
C THR A 447 -25.73 2.49 -17.82
N ASN A 448 -26.17 1.61 -16.89
CA ASN A 448 -25.35 0.55 -16.33
C ASN A 448 -24.00 1.05 -15.77
N HIS A 449 -24.03 2.15 -14.99
CA HIS A 449 -22.83 2.84 -14.56
C HIS A 449 -22.96 3.40 -13.15
N ALA A 450 -21.84 3.52 -12.44
CA ALA A 450 -21.78 4.09 -11.09
C ALA A 450 -21.21 5.52 -11.10
N TYR A 451 -21.78 6.35 -10.24
CA TYR A 451 -21.37 7.75 -10.02
C TYR A 451 -21.08 7.99 -8.55
N TYR A 452 -20.21 8.95 -8.25
CA TYR A 452 -20.01 9.41 -6.88
C TYR A 452 -20.64 10.79 -6.65
N VAL A 453 -21.10 11.04 -5.43
CA VAL A 453 -21.68 12.34 -5.07
C VAL A 453 -20.56 13.33 -4.82
N ARG A 454 -20.52 14.40 -5.62
CA ARG A 454 -19.58 15.53 -5.45
C ARG A 454 -20.09 16.57 -4.46
N GLY A 455 -21.38 16.70 -4.32
CA GLY A 455 -22.00 17.71 -3.44
C GLY A 455 -23.45 17.99 -3.81
N PHE A 456 -23.93 19.14 -3.32
CA PHE A 456 -25.30 19.58 -3.53
C PHE A 456 -25.32 21.08 -3.84
N THR A 457 -26.24 21.49 -4.69
CA THR A 457 -26.49 22.91 -4.98
C THR A 457 -27.27 23.57 -3.84
N ALA A 458 -27.30 24.91 -3.81
CA ALA A 458 -28.02 25.66 -2.79
C ALA A 458 -29.54 25.42 -2.85
N ASP A 459 -30.09 25.05 -4.03
CA ASP A 459 -31.50 24.70 -4.24
C ASP A 459 -31.79 23.21 -4.02
N GLY A 460 -30.81 22.45 -3.51
CA GLY A 460 -30.99 21.08 -3.05
C GLY A 460 -30.84 19.99 -4.11
N LYS A 461 -30.38 20.33 -5.32
CA LYS A 461 -30.06 19.31 -6.33
C LYS A 461 -28.75 18.61 -6.02
N ILE A 462 -28.63 17.35 -6.40
CA ILE A 462 -27.40 16.57 -6.24
C ILE A 462 -26.45 16.81 -7.42
N ILE A 463 -25.16 16.88 -7.11
CA ILE A 463 -24.08 16.98 -8.10
C ILE A 463 -23.35 15.63 -8.14
N LEU A 464 -23.35 14.99 -9.29
CA LEU A 464 -22.75 13.67 -9.51
C LEU A 464 -21.51 13.79 -10.38
N GLY A 465 -20.44 13.11 -9.98
CA GLY A 465 -19.21 12.95 -10.75
C GLY A 465 -19.18 11.61 -11.43
N ASN A 466 -18.78 11.60 -12.71
CA ASN A 466 -18.54 10.39 -13.48
C ASN A 466 -17.09 9.94 -13.26
N PRO A 467 -16.82 8.68 -12.88
CA PRO A 467 -15.45 8.16 -12.72
C PRO A 467 -14.64 8.13 -14.02
N TRP A 468 -15.24 8.36 -15.18
CA TRP A 468 -14.51 8.52 -16.46
C TRP A 468 -13.67 9.80 -16.55
N GLY A 469 -13.65 10.62 -15.50
CA GLY A 469 -12.71 11.72 -15.35
C GLY A 469 -13.15 13.05 -15.93
N SER A 470 -12.18 13.97 -16.05
CA SER A 470 -12.44 15.39 -16.32
C SER A 470 -13.07 15.71 -17.70
N SER A 471 -12.98 14.78 -18.64
CA SER A 471 -13.65 14.91 -19.95
C SER A 471 -15.19 14.74 -19.85
N TYR A 472 -15.66 14.28 -18.71
CA TYR A 472 -17.07 14.05 -18.38
C TYR A 472 -17.46 14.97 -17.21
N PRO A 473 -17.91 16.18 -17.49
CA PRO A 473 -18.22 17.17 -16.46
C PRO A 473 -19.32 16.68 -15.50
N PRO A 474 -19.28 17.10 -14.21
CA PRO A 474 -20.30 16.71 -13.26
C PRO A 474 -21.69 17.11 -13.71
N ILE A 475 -22.67 16.22 -13.49
CA ILE A 475 -24.08 16.47 -13.79
C ILE A 475 -24.83 16.94 -12.55
N THR A 476 -25.79 17.85 -12.75
CA THR A 476 -26.67 18.33 -11.66
C THR A 476 -28.08 17.77 -11.88
N VAL A 477 -28.62 17.13 -10.84
CA VAL A 477 -29.80 16.28 -10.92
C VAL A 477 -30.84 16.75 -9.90
N SER A 478 -32.08 17.03 -10.35
CA SER A 478 -33.22 17.31 -9.45
C SER A 478 -33.80 16.00 -8.91
N GLN A 479 -34.71 16.08 -7.91
CA GLN A 479 -35.39 14.91 -7.35
C GLN A 479 -36.13 14.11 -8.44
N ASP A 480 -36.96 14.77 -9.27
CA ASP A 480 -37.72 14.09 -10.32
C ASP A 480 -36.82 13.40 -11.37
N GLN A 481 -35.66 14.02 -11.66
CA GLN A 481 -34.65 13.43 -12.53
C GLN A 481 -33.94 12.26 -11.86
N PHE A 482 -33.65 12.37 -10.56
CA PHE A 482 -33.01 11.31 -9.80
C PHE A 482 -33.91 10.06 -9.76
N ASP A 483 -35.19 10.23 -9.46
CA ASP A 483 -36.17 9.15 -9.40
C ASP A 483 -36.30 8.39 -10.72
N LYS A 484 -36.09 9.10 -11.83
CA LYS A 484 -36.23 8.54 -13.16
C LYS A 484 -34.97 7.86 -13.69
N TYR A 485 -33.81 8.44 -13.45
CA TYR A 485 -32.56 8.10 -14.14
C TYR A 485 -31.52 7.40 -13.23
N PHE A 486 -31.73 7.37 -11.93
CA PHE A 486 -30.77 6.81 -10.98
C PHE A 486 -31.42 5.80 -10.04
N GLN A 487 -30.58 4.91 -9.49
CA GLN A 487 -30.97 3.85 -8.56
C GLN A 487 -29.82 3.52 -7.59
N GLY A 488 -30.07 2.62 -6.64
CA GLY A 488 -29.06 2.04 -5.77
C GLY A 488 -28.19 3.08 -5.07
N PRO A 489 -28.76 4.08 -4.34
CA PRO A 489 -27.93 4.97 -3.55
C PRO A 489 -27.33 4.22 -2.37
N GLU A 490 -26.02 4.30 -2.23
CA GLU A 490 -25.23 3.60 -1.23
C GLU A 490 -24.27 4.56 -0.53
N ALA A 491 -23.88 4.23 0.69
CA ALA A 491 -22.93 5.04 1.43
C ALA A 491 -22.07 4.19 2.34
N PHE A 492 -20.85 4.69 2.64
CA PHE A 492 -19.97 4.09 3.62
C PHE A 492 -19.19 5.15 4.41
N ASP A 493 -18.76 4.75 5.59
CA ASP A 493 -18.00 5.62 6.47
C ASP A 493 -16.53 5.71 6.03
N VAL A 494 -15.99 6.93 6.07
CA VAL A 494 -14.55 7.15 5.98
C VAL A 494 -13.91 6.82 7.34
N PRO A 495 -12.75 6.13 7.40
CA PRO A 495 -12.09 5.72 8.65
C PRO A 495 -11.63 6.86 9.56
#